data_fd19e7080de89354cfe27e3a61f512db
#
_entry.id   fd19e7080de89354cfe27e3a61f512db
#
_cell.length_a   1.000
_cell.length_b   1.000
_cell.length_c   1.000
_cell.angle_alpha   90.00
_cell.angle_beta   90.00
_cell.angle_gamma   90.00
#
_symmetry.space_group_name_H-M   'P 1'
#
loop_
_entity.id
_entity.type
_entity.pdbx_description
1 polymer ?
#
loop_
_entity_poly.entity_id
_entity_poly.type
_entity_poly.pdbx_seq_one_letter_code
_entity_poly.pdbx_strand_id
1 'polypeptide(L)'
;VPVSMGKDSMVTCYLVRECYPNTKAIFNNTTLDCADTYRMAKTFPNCEMMTPKQGFYQYIKEQNVVFNRISRGCCRIFKVGEMVNQLDHDTPYLMFMGMRNEESNTRSGYGDEWINETEWGKTKWQGILPIRKWSELDIWLYTLWRNIPINSKYKKGYSRVGCAIACAFYGKSTWVLDKYWYPTMRKRWEDILRDDFINNSKWLVLNCTLDEYINQAWNGGVFREEPTEEVIKEYAEYSHLDENVARQYFNKYCVNGCKTQSGKPKKIKAKDVIGMNMKLHGRNINKFYCKKCLMKLYDMDKEKWNSEVERFKQQGCDLF
;
A
#
# COMPACT_ATOMS: atom_id res chain seq x y z
N VAL A 1 -3.56 18.82 15.16
CA VAL A 1 -3.28 17.42 15.44
C VAL A 1 -3.91 16.55 14.35
N PRO A 2 -3.15 15.85 13.52
CA PRO A 2 -3.70 14.82 12.63
C PRO A 2 -4.29 13.66 13.44
N VAL A 3 -5.57 13.37 13.24
CA VAL A 3 -6.26 12.30 13.96
C VAL A 3 -6.77 11.23 13.01
N SER A 4 -6.56 9.96 13.36
CA SER A 4 -7.09 8.79 12.65
C SER A 4 -8.28 8.16 13.37
N MET A 5 -8.76 8.77 14.44
CA MET A 5 -9.74 8.22 15.38
C MET A 5 -9.26 6.92 16.05
N GLY A 6 -7.96 6.64 16.04
CA GLY A 6 -7.30 5.57 16.77
C GLY A 6 -6.77 6.05 18.12
N LYS A 7 -6.56 5.13 19.05
CA LYS A 7 -6.16 5.41 20.44
C LYS A 7 -5.01 6.43 20.57
N ASP A 8 -3.93 6.22 19.82
CA ASP A 8 -2.72 7.05 19.94
C ASP A 8 -2.98 8.49 19.47
N SER A 9 -3.64 8.68 18.33
CA SER A 9 -3.96 10.01 17.81
C SER A 9 -5.00 10.75 18.66
N MET A 10 -5.95 10.02 19.23
CA MET A 10 -6.95 10.60 20.14
C MET A 10 -6.30 11.05 21.46
N VAL A 11 -5.48 10.21 22.08
CA VAL A 11 -4.71 10.57 23.28
C VAL A 11 -3.85 11.80 23.02
N THR A 12 -3.12 11.83 21.89
CA THR A 12 -2.32 13.00 21.51
C THR A 12 -3.17 14.27 21.40
N CYS A 13 -4.34 14.19 20.77
CA CYS A 13 -5.22 15.35 20.63
C CYS A 13 -5.75 15.85 21.98
N TYR A 14 -6.15 14.95 22.86
CA TYR A 14 -6.60 15.32 24.20
C TYR A 14 -5.47 15.94 25.03
N LEU A 15 -4.29 15.32 25.05
CA LEU A 15 -3.12 15.80 25.76
C LEU A 15 -2.72 17.22 25.30
N VAL A 16 -2.68 17.45 24.00
CA VAL A 16 -2.36 18.77 23.44
C VAL A 16 -3.42 19.81 23.82
N ARG A 17 -4.70 19.43 23.83
CA ARG A 17 -5.79 20.33 24.19
C ARG A 17 -5.83 20.68 25.68
N GLU A 18 -5.17 19.95 26.54
CA GLU A 18 -4.97 20.37 27.93
C GLU A 18 -4.13 21.64 28.04
N CYS A 19 -3.13 21.78 27.16
CA CYS A 19 -2.26 22.97 27.09
C CYS A 19 -2.79 24.02 26.11
N TYR A 20 -3.39 23.58 25.01
CA TYR A 20 -3.86 24.41 23.91
C TYR A 20 -5.31 24.05 23.54
N PRO A 21 -6.32 24.49 24.31
CA PRO A 21 -7.71 24.04 24.19
C PRO A 21 -8.34 24.22 22.80
N ASN A 22 -7.93 25.24 22.08
CA ASN A 22 -8.44 25.56 20.73
C ASN A 22 -7.74 24.82 19.59
N THR A 23 -6.86 23.85 19.91
CA THR A 23 -6.14 23.10 18.89
C THR A 23 -7.09 22.36 17.96
N LYS A 24 -6.94 22.61 16.66
CA LYS A 24 -7.70 21.96 15.60
C LYS A 24 -7.24 20.51 15.45
N ALA A 25 -8.20 19.59 15.36
CA ALA A 25 -7.97 18.21 14.89
C ALA A 25 -8.17 18.16 13.38
N ILE A 26 -7.37 17.35 12.69
CA ILE A 26 -7.47 17.15 11.24
C ILE A 26 -7.65 15.66 10.97
N PHE A 27 -8.80 15.28 10.41
CA PHE A 27 -9.04 13.93 9.95
C PHE A 27 -8.86 13.84 8.44
N ASN A 28 -7.83 13.11 8.00
CA ASN A 28 -7.62 12.85 6.57
C ASN A 28 -8.56 11.74 6.12
N ASN A 29 -9.59 12.11 5.37
CA ASN A 29 -10.53 11.17 4.79
C ASN A 29 -9.89 10.44 3.61
N THR A 30 -9.41 9.23 3.84
CA THR A 30 -8.81 8.39 2.79
C THR A 30 -9.84 7.76 1.85
N THR A 31 -11.14 7.97 2.10
CA THR A 31 -12.28 7.31 1.44
C THR A 31 -12.33 5.79 1.60
N LEU A 32 -11.51 5.25 2.50
CA LEU A 32 -11.39 3.81 2.82
C LEU A 32 -11.70 3.47 4.27
N ASP A 33 -12.05 4.46 5.09
CA ASP A 33 -12.36 4.20 6.49
C ASP A 33 -13.76 3.61 6.63
N CYS A 34 -13.99 2.85 7.71
CA CYS A 34 -15.31 2.32 8.00
C CYS A 34 -16.27 3.41 8.52
N ALA A 35 -17.57 3.15 8.40
CA ALA A 35 -18.61 4.10 8.79
C ALA A 35 -18.50 4.57 10.25
N ASP A 36 -18.05 3.69 11.16
CA ASP A 36 -17.86 4.03 12.57
C ASP A 36 -16.76 5.10 12.76
N THR A 37 -15.67 4.97 12.02
CA THR A 37 -14.56 5.95 12.03
C THR A 37 -15.02 7.30 11.48
N TYR A 38 -15.76 7.31 10.38
CA TYR A 38 -16.34 8.56 9.82
C TYR A 38 -17.33 9.22 10.77
N ARG A 39 -18.19 8.43 11.42
CA ARG A 39 -19.14 8.95 12.39
C ARG A 39 -18.42 9.61 13.56
N MET A 40 -17.39 8.95 14.09
CA MET A 40 -16.58 9.48 15.17
C MET A 40 -15.86 10.77 14.75
N ALA A 41 -15.27 10.82 13.55
CA ALA A 41 -14.61 12.02 13.02
C ALA A 41 -15.59 13.21 12.86
N LYS A 42 -16.79 12.97 12.34
CA LYS A 42 -17.83 14.00 12.17
C LYS A 42 -18.34 14.59 13.47
N THR A 43 -18.37 13.80 14.55
CA THR A 43 -18.86 14.24 15.86
C THR A 43 -17.76 14.71 16.80
N PHE A 44 -16.48 14.57 16.39
CA PHE A 44 -15.36 14.97 17.22
C PHE A 44 -15.22 16.51 17.23
N PRO A 45 -15.20 17.14 18.42
CA PRO A 45 -15.18 18.61 18.53
C PRO A 45 -13.96 19.22 17.84
N ASN A 46 -14.15 20.36 17.17
CA ASN A 46 -13.12 21.11 16.47
C ASN A 46 -12.25 20.20 15.56
N CYS A 47 -12.91 19.35 14.78
CA CYS A 47 -12.27 18.43 13.84
C CYS A 47 -12.63 18.84 12.40
N GLU A 48 -11.62 19.17 11.63
CA GLU A 48 -11.73 19.40 10.19
C GLU A 48 -11.50 18.11 9.43
N MET A 49 -12.39 17.81 8.47
CA MET A 49 -12.25 16.63 7.62
C MET A 49 -11.71 17.05 6.27
N MET A 50 -10.46 16.67 5.98
CA MET A 50 -9.84 16.86 4.67
C MET A 50 -10.21 15.70 3.75
N THR A 51 -10.98 16.00 2.71
CA THR A 51 -11.50 14.99 1.79
C THR A 51 -10.87 15.19 0.40
N PRO A 52 -10.29 14.15 -0.22
CA PRO A 52 -9.70 14.25 -1.54
C PRO A 52 -10.76 14.50 -2.60
N LYS A 53 -10.40 15.21 -3.67
CA LYS A 53 -11.27 15.46 -4.82
C LYS A 53 -11.69 14.16 -5.51
N GLN A 54 -10.83 13.15 -5.49
CA GLN A 54 -11.06 11.85 -6.08
C GLN A 54 -10.97 10.75 -5.01
N GLY A 55 -11.97 9.88 -4.94
CA GLY A 55 -11.98 8.75 -4.01
C GLY A 55 -11.00 7.64 -4.42
N PHE A 56 -10.54 6.85 -3.44
CA PHE A 56 -9.57 5.78 -3.62
C PHE A 56 -9.98 4.80 -4.73
N TYR A 57 -11.21 4.29 -4.70
CA TYR A 57 -11.67 3.31 -5.69
C TYR A 57 -11.74 3.85 -7.12
N GLN A 58 -12.10 5.12 -7.27
CA GLN A 58 -12.09 5.78 -8.56
C GLN A 58 -10.65 5.93 -9.07
N TYR A 59 -9.74 6.39 -8.22
CA TYR A 59 -8.33 6.56 -8.55
C TYR A 59 -7.70 5.26 -9.05
N ILE A 60 -7.82 4.16 -8.28
CA ILE A 60 -7.20 2.88 -8.66
C ILE A 60 -7.77 2.32 -9.97
N LYS A 61 -9.06 2.55 -10.23
CA LYS A 61 -9.70 2.15 -11.49
C LYS A 61 -9.17 2.96 -12.68
N GLU A 62 -9.08 4.28 -12.55
CA GLU A 62 -8.60 5.15 -13.62
C GLU A 62 -7.10 4.96 -13.89
N GLN A 63 -6.31 4.78 -12.84
CA GLN A 63 -4.86 4.56 -12.96
C GLN A 63 -4.50 3.09 -13.22
N ASN A 64 -5.45 2.18 -13.18
CA ASN A 64 -5.25 0.73 -13.29
C ASN A 64 -4.11 0.24 -12.38
N VAL A 65 -4.18 0.59 -11.09
CA VAL A 65 -3.14 0.29 -10.10
C VAL A 65 -3.75 -0.30 -8.84
N VAL A 66 -3.09 -1.32 -8.27
CA VAL A 66 -3.36 -1.83 -6.94
C VAL A 66 -2.17 -1.49 -6.04
N PHE A 67 -2.43 -0.72 -4.99
CA PHE A 67 -1.40 -0.40 -4.01
C PHE A 67 -1.14 -1.60 -3.10
N ASN A 68 0.11 -1.84 -2.79
CA ASN A 68 0.55 -2.95 -1.97
C ASN A 68 1.55 -2.51 -0.89
N ARG A 69 2.08 -3.46 -0.13
CA ARG A 69 3.02 -3.21 0.98
C ARG A 69 4.33 -2.57 0.52
N ILE A 70 4.78 -2.86 -0.68
CA ILE A 70 6.02 -2.32 -1.24
C ILE A 70 5.77 -0.91 -1.76
N SER A 71 4.63 -0.72 -2.43
CA SER A 71 4.22 0.54 -2.99
C SER A 71 3.15 1.21 -2.13
N ARG A 72 3.56 2.08 -1.23
CA ARG A 72 2.70 2.83 -0.32
C ARG A 72 2.12 4.11 -0.92
N GLY A 73 2.00 4.18 -2.24
CA GLY A 73 1.52 5.37 -2.96
C GLY A 73 0.19 5.89 -2.44
N CYS A 74 -0.71 5.00 -1.98
CA CYS A 74 -2.00 5.41 -1.40
C CYS A 74 -1.83 6.31 -0.16
N CYS A 75 -0.91 6.03 0.75
CA CYS A 75 -0.66 6.90 1.90
C CYS A 75 -0.14 8.27 1.47
N ARG A 76 0.73 8.30 0.45
CA ARG A 76 1.26 9.53 -0.10
C ARG A 76 0.17 10.37 -0.76
N ILE A 77 -0.71 9.75 -1.54
CA ILE A 77 -1.76 10.45 -2.30
C ILE A 77 -2.92 10.87 -1.38
N PHE A 78 -3.53 9.91 -0.68
CA PHE A 78 -4.80 10.13 0.02
C PHE A 78 -4.65 10.55 1.49
N LYS A 79 -3.46 10.48 2.07
CA LYS A 79 -3.26 10.81 3.48
C LYS A 79 -2.38 12.03 3.65
N VAL A 80 -1.12 11.96 3.24
CA VAL A 80 -0.18 13.06 3.45
C VAL A 80 -0.35 14.13 2.37
N GLY A 81 -0.40 13.74 1.10
CA GLY A 81 -0.50 14.67 -0.01
C GLY A 81 -1.76 15.50 0.02
N GLU A 82 -2.89 14.89 0.33
CA GLU A 82 -4.15 15.61 0.43
C GLU A 82 -4.17 16.61 1.59
N MET A 83 -3.60 16.24 2.74
CA MET A 83 -3.44 17.17 3.86
C MET A 83 -2.60 18.38 3.44
N VAL A 84 -1.45 18.14 2.80
CA VAL A 84 -0.57 19.22 2.35
C VAL A 84 -1.25 20.12 1.32
N ASN A 85 -2.00 19.53 0.39
CA ASN A 85 -2.70 20.30 -0.66
C ASN A 85 -3.81 21.22 -0.12
N GLN A 86 -4.40 20.86 1.03
CA GLN A 86 -5.49 21.66 1.63
C GLN A 86 -5.03 22.60 2.73
N LEU A 87 -3.78 22.50 3.20
CA LEU A 87 -3.20 23.44 4.14
C LEU A 87 -2.80 24.75 3.44
N ASP A 88 -2.90 25.86 4.14
CA ASP A 88 -2.36 27.14 3.70
C ASP A 88 -0.82 27.06 3.70
N HIS A 89 -0.21 27.33 2.56
CA HIS A 89 1.25 27.18 2.38
C HIS A 89 2.05 28.35 2.97
N ASP A 90 1.41 29.47 3.22
CA ASP A 90 2.06 30.66 3.76
C ASP A 90 2.07 30.66 5.30
N THR A 91 1.22 29.84 5.91
CA THR A 91 1.15 29.70 7.35
C THR A 91 2.08 28.60 7.88
N PRO A 92 2.96 28.91 8.86
CA PRO A 92 3.72 27.88 9.54
C PRO A 92 2.84 27.04 10.47
N TYR A 93 3.03 25.72 10.46
CA TYR A 93 2.25 24.81 11.29
C TYR A 93 3.11 24.10 12.33
N LEU A 94 2.56 23.98 13.53
CA LEU A 94 3.05 23.07 14.55
C LEU A 94 2.15 21.85 14.59
N MET A 95 2.70 20.67 14.25
CA MET A 95 1.94 19.42 14.13
C MET A 95 2.29 18.44 15.23
N PHE A 96 1.32 18.11 16.07
CA PHE A 96 1.46 17.08 17.09
C PHE A 96 0.96 15.74 16.56
N MET A 97 1.84 14.74 16.50
CA MET A 97 1.52 13.43 15.92
C MET A 97 1.59 12.31 16.95
N GLY A 98 0.57 11.45 16.93
CA GLY A 98 0.47 10.29 17.81
C GLY A 98 1.29 9.11 17.33
N MET A 99 2.61 9.21 17.34
CA MET A 99 3.53 8.11 17.01
C MET A 99 4.33 7.72 18.23
N ARG A 100 4.52 6.40 18.43
CA ARG A 100 5.27 5.84 19.56
C ARG A 100 6.42 4.98 19.11
N ASN A 101 7.50 4.97 19.87
CA ASN A 101 8.68 4.14 19.62
C ASN A 101 8.33 2.65 19.53
N GLU A 102 7.43 2.19 20.38
CA GLU A 102 6.99 0.82 20.52
C GLU A 102 6.28 0.26 19.26
N GLU A 103 5.77 1.13 18.38
CA GLU A 103 5.00 0.67 17.22
C GLU A 103 5.84 0.04 16.10
N SER A 104 7.12 0.38 15.99
CA SER A 104 8.05 -0.23 15.04
C SER A 104 9.50 0.22 15.27
N ASN A 105 10.46 -0.60 14.82
CA ASN A 105 11.90 -0.27 14.86
C ASN A 105 12.22 1.04 14.11
N THR A 106 11.50 1.36 13.03
CA THR A 106 11.68 2.63 12.31
C THR A 106 11.29 3.81 13.18
N ARG A 107 10.18 3.69 13.94
CA ARG A 107 9.69 4.78 14.81
C ARG A 107 10.54 4.96 16.06
N SER A 108 11.19 3.90 16.53
CA SER A 108 12.12 4.00 17.67
C SER A 108 13.33 4.91 17.38
N GLY A 109 13.68 5.06 16.11
CA GLY A 109 14.76 5.96 15.67
C GLY A 109 14.35 7.43 15.46
N TYR A 110 13.07 7.79 15.62
CA TYR A 110 12.65 9.18 15.47
C TYR A 110 13.04 10.01 16.70
N GLY A 111 13.36 11.30 16.47
CA GLY A 111 13.50 12.30 17.51
C GLY A 111 12.16 12.70 18.14
N ASP A 112 12.20 13.55 19.16
CA ASP A 112 10.97 14.09 19.77
C ASP A 112 10.30 15.14 18.85
N GLU A 113 11.07 15.75 17.98
CA GLU A 113 10.64 16.73 16.98
C GLU A 113 11.41 16.59 15.66
N TRP A 114 10.84 17.10 14.58
CA TRP A 114 11.51 17.25 13.28
C TRP A 114 10.90 18.39 12.50
N ILE A 115 11.69 18.93 11.56
CA ILE A 115 11.24 19.94 10.61
C ILE A 115 11.04 19.25 9.25
N ASN A 116 9.88 19.44 8.65
CA ASN A 116 9.62 18.94 7.32
C ASN A 116 10.12 19.94 6.28
N GLU A 117 11.33 19.70 5.78
CA GLU A 117 11.96 20.56 4.76
C GLU A 117 11.82 20.01 3.33
N THR A 118 11.29 18.78 3.16
CA THR A 118 11.43 18.04 1.91
C THR A 118 10.11 17.76 1.19
N GLU A 119 10.20 17.24 -0.01
CA GLU A 119 9.25 16.69 -1.03
C GLU A 119 7.82 17.27 -1.12
N TRP A 120 7.27 17.68 -0.03
CA TRP A 120 5.98 18.35 0.10
C TRP A 120 6.14 19.88 0.17
N GLY A 121 7.31 20.34 -0.10
CA GLY A 121 8.04 21.61 -0.29
C GLY A 121 7.29 22.94 -0.26
N LYS A 122 5.97 22.93 -0.10
CA LYS A 122 5.17 24.15 -0.10
C LYS A 122 4.77 24.58 1.31
N THR A 123 4.54 23.63 2.22
CA THR A 123 4.08 23.94 3.59
C THR A 123 5.15 23.62 4.61
N LYS A 124 5.61 24.64 5.33
CA LYS A 124 6.57 24.47 6.43
C LYS A 124 5.83 24.01 7.68
N TRP A 125 6.18 22.86 8.22
CA TRP A 125 5.68 22.39 9.47
C TRP A 125 6.77 21.83 10.38
N GLN A 126 6.64 22.08 11.67
CA GLN A 126 7.41 21.41 12.70
C GLN A 126 6.55 20.29 13.29
N GLY A 127 7.08 19.08 13.32
CA GLY A 127 6.43 17.92 13.92
C GLY A 127 6.91 17.67 15.34
N ILE A 128 5.98 17.38 16.25
CA ILE A 128 6.24 17.02 17.64
C ILE A 128 5.56 15.71 17.98
N LEU A 129 6.25 14.83 18.72
CA LEU A 129 5.76 13.51 19.15
C LEU A 129 5.56 13.47 20.69
N PRO A 130 4.44 14.00 21.22
CA PRO A 130 4.26 14.13 22.68
C PRO A 130 4.23 12.78 23.40
N ILE A 131 3.73 11.74 22.74
CA ILE A 131 3.58 10.40 23.31
C ILE A 131 4.63 9.41 22.84
N ARG A 132 5.75 9.88 22.25
CA ARG A 132 6.77 9.03 21.63
C ARG A 132 7.28 7.92 22.56
N LYS A 133 7.48 8.24 23.82
CA LYS A 133 8.03 7.32 24.85
C LYS A 133 6.96 6.55 25.62
N TRP A 134 5.68 6.80 25.33
CA TRP A 134 4.58 6.11 26.01
C TRP A 134 4.44 4.67 25.55
N SER A 135 4.15 3.78 26.48
CA SER A 135 3.78 2.40 26.20
C SER A 135 2.32 2.29 25.72
N GLU A 136 1.92 1.16 25.20
CA GLU A 136 0.50 0.91 24.89
C GLU A 136 -0.36 0.95 26.15
N LEU A 137 0.19 0.51 27.28
CA LEU A 137 -0.49 0.57 28.56
C LEU A 137 -0.77 2.03 28.98
N ASP A 138 0.21 2.93 28.85
CA ASP A 138 0.05 4.35 29.16
C ASP A 138 -1.08 4.97 28.33
N ILE A 139 -1.15 4.64 27.04
CA ILE A 139 -2.23 5.10 26.16
C ILE A 139 -3.59 4.65 26.66
N TRP A 140 -3.73 3.38 27.06
CA TRP A 140 -5.02 2.88 27.54
C TRP A 140 -5.38 3.45 28.91
N LEU A 141 -4.43 3.57 29.83
CA LEU A 141 -4.65 4.19 31.16
C LEU A 141 -5.10 5.64 30.99
N TYR A 142 -4.43 6.43 30.17
CA TYR A 142 -4.82 7.81 29.92
C TYR A 142 -6.18 7.90 29.23
N THR A 143 -6.47 7.01 28.27
CA THR A 143 -7.77 6.93 27.59
C THR A 143 -8.91 6.71 28.60
N LEU A 144 -8.72 5.76 29.52
CA LEU A 144 -9.72 5.46 30.54
C LEU A 144 -9.84 6.59 31.59
N TRP A 145 -8.71 7.12 32.05
CA TRP A 145 -8.68 8.21 33.01
C TRP A 145 -9.41 9.47 32.51
N ARG A 146 -9.21 9.80 31.23
CA ARG A 146 -9.81 11.00 30.61
C ARG A 146 -11.15 10.74 29.93
N ASN A 147 -11.69 9.53 30.02
CA ASN A 147 -12.91 9.11 29.34
C ASN A 147 -12.89 9.43 27.83
N ILE A 148 -11.74 9.21 27.16
CA ILE A 148 -11.59 9.48 25.74
C ILE A 148 -12.46 8.50 24.93
N PRO A 149 -13.26 8.96 23.97
CA PRO A 149 -14.08 8.09 23.13
C PRO A 149 -13.22 7.05 22.40
N ILE A 150 -13.61 5.79 22.50
CA ILE A 150 -12.89 4.65 21.90
C ILE A 150 -13.59 4.22 20.61
N ASN A 151 -12.83 4.15 19.52
CA ASN A 151 -13.35 3.67 18.24
C ASN A 151 -13.84 2.22 18.35
N SER A 152 -15.04 1.96 17.81
CA SER A 152 -15.68 0.64 17.88
C SER A 152 -14.87 -0.49 17.23
N LYS A 153 -13.92 -0.19 16.34
CA LYS A 153 -13.00 -1.20 15.78
C LYS A 153 -12.25 -1.98 16.86
N TYR A 154 -11.84 -1.34 17.94
CA TYR A 154 -11.18 -2.05 19.05
C TYR A 154 -12.07 -3.10 19.71
N LYS A 155 -13.38 -2.81 19.85
CA LYS A 155 -14.38 -3.78 20.34
C LYS A 155 -14.63 -4.93 19.36
N LYS A 156 -14.29 -4.74 18.08
CA LYS A 156 -14.39 -5.74 17.02
C LYS A 156 -13.10 -6.58 16.86
N GLY A 157 -12.13 -6.44 17.76
CA GLY A 157 -10.90 -7.22 17.79
C GLY A 157 -9.74 -6.63 16.96
N TYR A 158 -9.87 -5.42 16.45
CA TYR A 158 -8.76 -4.77 15.75
C TYR A 158 -7.76 -4.17 16.75
N SER A 159 -6.48 -4.38 16.50
CA SER A 159 -5.40 -3.79 17.31
C SER A 159 -5.12 -2.32 16.97
N ARG A 160 -5.61 -1.85 15.83
CA ARG A 160 -5.41 -0.46 15.35
C ARG A 160 -6.56 0.02 14.49
N VAL A 161 -6.72 1.35 14.44
CA VAL A 161 -7.65 2.05 13.56
C VAL A 161 -6.89 2.68 12.39
N GLY A 162 -7.48 2.66 11.22
CA GLY A 162 -6.96 3.23 9.97
C GLY A 162 -7.77 2.74 8.79
N CYS A 163 -7.30 2.96 7.57
CA CYS A 163 -7.97 2.52 6.36
C CYS A 163 -8.43 1.06 6.48
N ALA A 164 -9.68 0.79 6.11
CA ALA A 164 -10.23 -0.56 6.12
C ALA A 164 -9.90 -1.29 4.80
N ILE A 165 -9.89 -2.63 4.83
CA ILE A 165 -9.86 -3.54 3.68
C ILE A 165 -8.59 -3.44 2.82
N ALA A 166 -8.36 -2.31 2.16
CA ALA A 166 -7.27 -2.14 1.20
C ALA A 166 -5.94 -1.71 1.85
N CYS A 167 -5.84 -1.77 3.18
CA CYS A 167 -4.60 -1.41 3.86
C CYS A 167 -3.58 -2.54 3.82
N ALA A 168 -2.57 -2.38 3.01
CA ALA A 168 -1.48 -3.34 2.83
C ALA A 168 -0.63 -3.62 4.09
N PHE A 169 -0.80 -2.82 5.15
CA PHE A 169 -0.10 -3.03 6.43
C PHE A 169 -0.81 -4.00 7.37
N TYR A 170 -2.04 -4.36 7.06
CA TYR A 170 -2.80 -5.27 7.89
C TYR A 170 -2.37 -6.71 7.64
N GLY A 171 -2.19 -7.46 8.72
CA GLY A 171 -1.87 -8.88 8.66
C GLY A 171 -3.10 -9.75 8.37
N LYS A 172 -2.87 -11.07 8.32
CA LYS A 172 -3.92 -12.07 8.06
C LYS A 172 -5.11 -11.98 9.00
N SER A 173 -4.87 -11.69 10.29
CA SER A 173 -5.95 -11.54 11.29
C SER A 173 -6.91 -10.41 10.95
N THR A 174 -6.39 -9.25 10.54
CA THR A 174 -7.24 -8.12 10.12
C THR A 174 -8.03 -8.47 8.86
N TRP A 175 -7.42 -9.20 7.93
CA TRP A 175 -8.07 -9.65 6.72
C TRP A 175 -9.26 -10.58 6.99
N VAL A 176 -9.18 -11.43 8.02
CA VAL A 176 -10.29 -12.26 8.50
C VAL A 176 -11.37 -11.41 9.18
N LEU A 177 -10.97 -10.47 10.05
CA LEU A 177 -11.89 -9.56 10.72
C LEU A 177 -12.67 -8.69 9.72
N ASP A 178 -12.02 -8.21 8.68
CA ASP A 178 -12.67 -7.42 7.62
C ASP A 178 -13.74 -8.25 6.87
N LYS A 179 -13.48 -9.53 6.61
CA LYS A 179 -14.47 -10.43 6.00
C LYS A 179 -15.71 -10.60 6.88
N TYR A 180 -15.53 -10.66 8.19
CA TYR A 180 -16.61 -10.82 9.15
C TYR A 180 -17.40 -9.51 9.38
N TRP A 181 -16.70 -8.42 9.66
CA TRP A 181 -17.32 -7.16 10.07
C TRP A 181 -17.73 -6.25 8.93
N TYR A 182 -17.06 -6.35 7.77
CA TYR A 182 -17.25 -5.47 6.62
C TYR A 182 -17.34 -6.26 5.30
N PRO A 183 -18.25 -7.26 5.20
CA PRO A 183 -18.29 -8.19 4.07
C PRO A 183 -18.50 -7.50 2.71
N THR A 184 -19.33 -6.45 2.66
CA THR A 184 -19.57 -5.71 1.42
C THR A 184 -18.32 -4.96 0.93
N MET A 185 -17.61 -4.30 1.85
CA MET A 185 -16.35 -3.62 1.51
C MET A 185 -15.28 -4.64 1.10
N ARG A 186 -15.21 -5.77 1.82
CA ARG A 186 -14.30 -6.85 1.52
C ARG A 186 -14.56 -7.43 0.13
N LYS A 187 -15.82 -7.74 -0.19
CA LYS A 187 -16.19 -8.24 -1.51
C LYS A 187 -15.80 -7.26 -2.62
N ARG A 188 -16.08 -5.98 -2.46
CA ARG A 188 -15.69 -4.94 -3.43
C ARG A 188 -14.18 -4.94 -3.68
N TRP A 189 -13.37 -5.13 -2.64
CA TRP A 189 -11.91 -5.18 -2.80
C TRP A 189 -11.45 -6.48 -3.47
N GLU A 190 -12.06 -7.61 -3.14
CA GLU A 190 -11.81 -8.89 -3.81
C GLU A 190 -12.14 -8.84 -5.31
N ASP A 191 -13.24 -8.17 -5.69
CA ASP A 191 -13.61 -7.99 -7.09
C ASP A 191 -12.52 -7.16 -7.83
N ILE A 192 -12.02 -6.10 -7.22
CA ILE A 192 -10.92 -5.30 -7.77
C ILE A 192 -9.62 -6.13 -7.91
N LEU A 193 -9.30 -6.93 -6.91
CA LEU A 193 -8.12 -7.80 -6.96
C LEU A 193 -8.27 -8.88 -8.04
N ARG A 194 -9.47 -9.40 -8.24
CA ARG A 194 -9.79 -10.34 -9.33
C ARG A 194 -9.57 -9.69 -10.69
N ASP A 195 -10.10 -8.49 -10.89
CA ASP A 195 -9.93 -7.75 -12.13
C ASP A 195 -8.45 -7.43 -12.40
N ASP A 196 -7.71 -7.01 -11.37
CA ASP A 196 -6.26 -6.77 -11.48
C ASP A 196 -5.50 -8.06 -11.81
N PHE A 197 -5.86 -9.18 -11.19
CA PHE A 197 -5.23 -10.48 -11.44
C PHE A 197 -5.41 -10.90 -12.90
N ILE A 198 -6.63 -10.84 -13.39
CA ILE A 198 -7.00 -11.24 -14.74
C ILE A 198 -6.39 -10.29 -15.77
N ASN A 199 -6.66 -8.99 -15.66
CA ASN A 199 -6.23 -7.99 -16.64
C ASN A 199 -4.71 -7.86 -16.73
N ASN A 200 -3.99 -8.20 -15.66
CA ASN A 200 -2.54 -8.13 -15.59
C ASN A 200 -1.84 -9.50 -15.64
N SER A 201 -2.59 -10.56 -15.98
CA SER A 201 -2.08 -11.92 -16.13
C SER A 201 -1.16 -12.36 -14.99
N LYS A 202 -1.63 -12.17 -13.73
CA LYS A 202 -0.81 -12.41 -12.54
C LYS A 202 -0.34 -13.85 -12.41
N TRP A 203 -1.05 -14.82 -12.99
CA TRP A 203 -0.55 -16.21 -13.13
C TRP A 203 0.88 -16.23 -13.67
N LEU A 204 1.11 -15.50 -14.77
CA LEU A 204 2.39 -15.50 -15.46
C LEU A 204 3.46 -14.65 -14.78
N VAL A 205 3.05 -13.68 -13.97
CA VAL A 205 3.97 -12.73 -13.32
C VAL A 205 4.41 -13.23 -11.96
N LEU A 206 3.45 -13.70 -11.15
CA LEU A 206 3.66 -14.07 -9.76
C LEU A 206 3.75 -15.58 -9.55
N ASN A 207 3.40 -16.38 -10.57
CA ASN A 207 3.28 -17.83 -10.46
C ASN A 207 2.38 -18.26 -9.29
N CYS A 208 1.22 -17.62 -9.14
CA CYS A 208 0.24 -17.89 -8.10
C CYS A 208 -1.17 -18.06 -8.70
N THR A 209 -2.05 -18.74 -7.97
CA THR A 209 -3.47 -18.83 -8.31
C THR A 209 -4.21 -17.55 -7.96
N LEU A 210 -5.43 -17.39 -8.47
CA LEU A 210 -6.31 -16.27 -8.13
C LEU A 210 -6.63 -16.23 -6.64
N ASP A 211 -6.87 -17.39 -6.02
CA ASP A 211 -7.14 -17.46 -4.58
C ASP A 211 -5.94 -17.05 -3.74
N GLU A 212 -4.74 -17.51 -4.09
CA GLU A 212 -3.51 -17.08 -3.44
C GLU A 212 -3.28 -15.58 -3.62
N TYR A 213 -3.61 -15.03 -4.80
CA TYR A 213 -3.49 -13.60 -5.06
C TYR A 213 -4.41 -12.79 -4.15
N ILE A 214 -5.70 -13.12 -4.14
CA ILE A 214 -6.69 -12.41 -3.31
C ILE A 214 -6.35 -12.52 -1.83
N ASN A 215 -5.92 -13.68 -1.36
CA ASN A 215 -5.67 -13.89 0.07
C ASN A 215 -4.36 -13.29 0.57
N GLN A 216 -3.33 -13.18 -0.27
CA GLN A 216 -2.03 -12.73 0.21
C GLN A 216 -1.09 -12.13 -0.85
N ALA A 217 -1.05 -12.68 -2.06
CA ALA A 217 0.01 -12.36 -3.02
C ALA A 217 -0.07 -10.92 -3.56
N TRP A 218 -1.25 -10.32 -3.65
CA TRP A 218 -1.43 -8.92 -4.04
C TRP A 218 -0.63 -7.95 -3.16
N ASN A 219 -0.42 -8.33 -1.89
CA ASN A 219 0.30 -7.53 -0.92
C ASN A 219 1.80 -7.87 -0.81
N GLY A 220 2.35 -8.56 -1.81
CA GLY A 220 3.76 -8.95 -1.83
C GLY A 220 4.09 -10.20 -1.00
N GLY A 221 3.09 -11.02 -0.69
CA GLY A 221 3.25 -12.18 0.20
C GLY A 221 3.75 -13.46 -0.46
N VAL A 222 3.59 -13.62 -1.77
CA VAL A 222 4.00 -14.84 -2.48
C VAL A 222 4.63 -14.47 -3.81
N PHE A 223 5.85 -14.88 -4.00
CA PHE A 223 6.52 -14.93 -5.30
C PHE A 223 7.20 -16.28 -5.44
N ARG A 224 6.89 -17.00 -6.52
CA ARG A 224 7.54 -18.26 -6.87
C ARG A 224 8.34 -18.08 -8.14
N GLU A 225 9.52 -18.67 -8.19
CA GLU A 225 10.32 -18.70 -9.43
C GLU A 225 9.68 -19.55 -10.51
N GLU A 226 8.96 -20.62 -10.12
CA GLU A 226 8.28 -21.56 -11.00
C GLU A 226 6.80 -21.68 -10.60
N PRO A 227 5.88 -21.90 -11.55
CA PRO A 227 4.48 -22.16 -11.26
C PRO A 227 4.30 -23.54 -10.65
N THR A 228 3.27 -23.72 -9.84
CA THR A 228 2.78 -25.04 -9.45
C THR A 228 1.88 -25.62 -10.55
N GLU A 229 1.60 -26.92 -10.51
CA GLU A 229 0.65 -27.55 -11.45
C GLU A 229 -0.74 -26.92 -11.35
N GLU A 230 -1.17 -26.55 -10.15
CA GLU A 230 -2.43 -25.86 -9.92
C GLU A 230 -2.50 -24.50 -10.63
N VAL A 231 -1.44 -23.73 -10.61
CA VAL A 231 -1.34 -22.44 -11.31
C VAL A 231 -1.43 -22.63 -12.83
N ILE A 232 -0.75 -23.67 -13.36
CA ILE A 232 -0.78 -23.96 -14.79
C ILE A 232 -2.18 -24.38 -15.21
N LYS A 233 -2.81 -25.25 -14.43
CA LYS A 233 -4.17 -25.72 -14.69
C LYS A 233 -5.18 -24.57 -14.67
N GLU A 234 -5.17 -23.73 -13.63
CA GLU A 234 -6.04 -22.56 -13.52
C GLU A 234 -5.86 -21.61 -14.72
N TYR A 235 -4.61 -21.34 -15.13
CA TYR A 235 -4.33 -20.53 -16.31
C TYR A 235 -4.82 -21.18 -17.61
N ALA A 236 -4.65 -22.50 -17.77
CA ALA A 236 -5.12 -23.25 -18.92
C ALA A 236 -6.66 -23.18 -19.06
N GLU A 237 -7.37 -23.41 -17.96
CA GLU A 237 -8.82 -23.31 -17.88
C GLU A 237 -9.30 -21.89 -18.27
N TYR A 238 -8.70 -20.86 -17.68
CA TYR A 238 -9.06 -19.47 -17.95
C TYR A 238 -8.79 -19.08 -19.42
N SER A 239 -7.67 -19.54 -19.97
CA SER A 239 -7.22 -19.18 -21.34
C SER A 239 -7.80 -20.07 -22.42
N HIS A 240 -8.61 -21.07 -22.05
CA HIS A 240 -9.13 -22.12 -22.95
C HIS A 240 -8.03 -22.84 -23.73
N LEU A 241 -6.89 -23.12 -23.07
CA LEU A 241 -5.74 -23.80 -23.65
C LEU A 241 -5.59 -25.21 -23.06
N ASP A 242 -4.96 -26.11 -23.84
CA ASP A 242 -4.41 -27.35 -23.30
C ASP A 242 -3.31 -27.06 -22.28
N GLU A 243 -3.21 -27.86 -21.20
CA GLU A 243 -2.25 -27.63 -20.13
C GLU A 243 -0.79 -27.65 -20.61
N ASN A 244 -0.43 -28.48 -21.60
CA ASN A 244 0.91 -28.50 -22.15
C ASN A 244 1.22 -27.22 -22.97
N VAL A 245 0.20 -26.66 -23.62
CA VAL A 245 0.31 -25.36 -24.31
C VAL A 245 0.42 -24.24 -23.28
N ALA A 246 -0.45 -24.22 -22.26
CA ALA A 246 -0.43 -23.25 -21.18
C ALA A 246 0.93 -23.22 -20.46
N ARG A 247 1.51 -24.40 -20.17
CA ARG A 247 2.84 -24.54 -19.55
C ARG A 247 3.94 -23.80 -20.32
N GLN A 248 3.83 -23.68 -21.62
CA GLN A 248 4.83 -22.97 -22.44
C GLN A 248 4.87 -21.46 -22.14
N TYR A 249 3.73 -20.87 -21.75
CA TYR A 249 3.66 -19.45 -21.36
C TYR A 249 4.43 -19.14 -20.09
N PHE A 250 4.57 -20.10 -19.18
CA PHE A 250 5.40 -19.96 -17.97
C PHE A 250 6.90 -20.15 -18.25
N ASN A 251 7.26 -20.73 -19.39
CA ASN A 251 8.65 -20.93 -19.80
C ASN A 251 9.20 -19.67 -20.47
N LYS A 252 9.57 -18.67 -19.70
CA LYS A 252 10.09 -17.39 -20.20
C LYS A 252 11.56 -17.52 -20.62
N TYR A 253 11.81 -17.89 -21.87
CA TYR A 253 13.15 -17.90 -22.44
C TYR A 253 13.43 -16.65 -23.27
N CYS A 254 14.71 -16.24 -23.34
CA CYS A 254 15.10 -15.12 -24.18
C CYS A 254 14.88 -15.46 -25.65
N VAL A 255 14.03 -14.68 -26.36
CA VAL A 255 13.69 -14.90 -27.78
C VAL A 255 14.92 -14.79 -28.72
N ASN A 256 15.97 -14.08 -28.29
CA ASN A 256 17.23 -13.98 -29.05
C ASN A 256 18.14 -15.21 -28.88
N GLY A 257 17.61 -16.31 -28.35
CA GLY A 257 18.38 -17.58 -28.22
C GLY A 257 19.57 -17.48 -27.25
N CYS A 258 19.60 -16.51 -26.33
CA CYS A 258 20.68 -16.37 -25.38
C CYS A 258 20.84 -17.63 -24.54
N LYS A 259 22.11 -18.02 -24.29
CA LYS A 259 22.47 -19.19 -23.51
C LYS A 259 23.11 -18.77 -22.18
N THR A 260 23.02 -19.63 -21.18
CA THR A 260 23.78 -19.54 -19.93
C THR A 260 25.24 -19.93 -20.16
N GLN A 261 26.11 -19.72 -19.17
CA GLN A 261 27.49 -20.17 -19.25
C GLN A 261 27.62 -21.69 -19.47
N SER A 262 26.62 -22.47 -19.02
CA SER A 262 26.57 -23.93 -19.24
C SER A 262 25.97 -24.33 -20.61
N GLY A 263 25.74 -23.38 -21.54
CA GLY A 263 25.21 -23.65 -22.87
C GLY A 263 23.68 -23.84 -22.96
N LYS A 264 22.97 -23.89 -21.83
CA LYS A 264 21.49 -24.06 -21.81
C LYS A 264 20.77 -22.78 -22.21
N PRO A 265 19.54 -22.85 -22.79
CA PRO A 265 18.73 -21.67 -23.04
C PRO A 265 18.56 -20.80 -21.80
N LYS A 266 18.68 -19.47 -21.96
CA LYS A 266 18.62 -18.54 -20.85
C LYS A 266 17.17 -18.28 -20.47
N LYS A 267 16.72 -18.89 -19.36
CA LYS A 267 15.42 -18.66 -18.72
C LYS A 267 15.43 -17.31 -17.99
N ILE A 268 14.34 -16.57 -18.11
CA ILE A 268 14.17 -15.27 -17.47
C ILE A 268 13.36 -15.48 -16.19
N LYS A 269 14.03 -15.33 -15.05
CA LYS A 269 13.44 -15.56 -13.71
C LYS A 269 13.32 -14.28 -12.89
N ALA A 270 14.21 -13.32 -13.11
CA ALA A 270 14.25 -12.10 -12.32
C ALA A 270 13.00 -11.24 -12.53
N LYS A 271 12.34 -10.86 -11.44
CA LYS A 271 11.07 -10.14 -11.42
C LYS A 271 11.16 -8.81 -12.16
N ASP A 272 12.22 -8.04 -11.93
CA ASP A 272 12.49 -6.77 -12.62
C ASP A 272 12.60 -6.93 -14.14
N VAL A 273 13.21 -8.02 -14.61
CA VAL A 273 13.36 -8.31 -16.05
C VAL A 273 12.01 -8.69 -16.66
N ILE A 274 11.20 -9.47 -15.95
CA ILE A 274 9.84 -9.82 -16.39
C ILE A 274 8.99 -8.54 -16.42
N GLY A 275 9.02 -7.75 -15.37
CA GLY A 275 8.31 -6.49 -15.29
C GLY A 275 8.66 -5.51 -16.42
N MET A 276 9.96 -5.36 -16.71
CA MET A 276 10.43 -4.51 -17.82
C MET A 276 9.95 -5.01 -19.18
N ASN A 277 9.98 -6.33 -19.43
CA ASN A 277 9.41 -6.88 -20.67
C ASN A 277 7.94 -6.49 -20.81
N MET A 278 7.15 -6.66 -19.74
CA MET A 278 5.71 -6.36 -19.77
C MET A 278 5.40 -4.87 -19.89
N LYS A 279 6.24 -4.00 -19.32
CA LYS A 279 6.09 -2.53 -19.45
C LYS A 279 6.42 -2.03 -20.85
N LEU A 280 7.48 -2.57 -21.44
CA LEU A 280 7.99 -2.10 -22.74
C LEU A 280 7.27 -2.71 -23.95
N HIS A 281 6.76 -3.95 -23.80
CA HIS A 281 6.12 -4.67 -24.91
C HIS A 281 4.61 -4.90 -24.71
N GLY A 282 4.05 -4.48 -23.57
CA GLY A 282 2.65 -4.74 -23.21
C GLY A 282 2.50 -5.94 -22.27
N ARG A 283 1.38 -5.97 -21.54
CA ARG A 283 1.16 -6.96 -20.46
C ARG A 283 0.87 -8.37 -20.98
N ASN A 284 0.38 -8.52 -22.20
CA ASN A 284 0.00 -9.80 -22.81
C ASN A 284 1.09 -10.38 -23.73
N ILE A 285 2.35 -10.10 -23.44
CA ILE A 285 3.45 -10.58 -24.24
C ILE A 285 3.72 -12.07 -24.02
N ASN A 286 4.05 -12.77 -25.10
CA ASN A 286 4.53 -14.14 -25.10
C ASN A 286 6.01 -14.26 -25.51
N LYS A 287 6.67 -13.13 -25.79
CA LYS A 287 8.09 -13.07 -26.21
C LYS A 287 8.88 -12.27 -25.19
N PHE A 288 9.77 -12.92 -24.46
CA PHE A 288 10.57 -12.29 -23.43
C PHE A 288 12.03 -12.11 -23.86
N TYR A 289 12.63 -11.01 -23.45
CA TYR A 289 14.05 -10.72 -23.65
C TYR A 289 14.78 -10.74 -22.30
N CYS A 290 15.98 -11.31 -22.27
CA CYS A 290 16.81 -11.18 -21.06
C CYS A 290 17.28 -9.73 -20.87
N LYS A 291 17.70 -9.36 -19.66
CA LYS A 291 18.15 -8.00 -19.31
C LYS A 291 19.09 -7.40 -20.35
N LYS A 292 20.14 -8.14 -20.76
CA LYS A 292 21.11 -7.69 -21.78
C LYS A 292 20.44 -7.36 -23.11
N CYS A 293 19.50 -8.19 -23.54
CA CYS A 293 18.80 -7.97 -24.81
C CYS A 293 17.82 -6.79 -24.74
N LEU A 294 17.11 -6.62 -23.61
CA LEU A 294 16.25 -5.44 -23.40
C LEU A 294 17.06 -4.15 -23.37
N MET A 295 18.14 -4.12 -22.60
CA MET A 295 19.01 -2.95 -22.52
C MET A 295 19.53 -2.56 -23.90
N LYS A 296 19.96 -3.54 -24.71
CA LYS A 296 20.40 -3.29 -26.08
C LYS A 296 19.26 -2.80 -26.99
N LEU A 297 18.05 -3.37 -26.86
CA LEU A 297 16.89 -3.04 -27.71
C LEU A 297 16.38 -1.62 -27.48
N TYR A 298 16.47 -1.12 -26.25
CA TYR A 298 15.97 0.19 -25.84
C TYR A 298 17.06 1.20 -25.53
N ASP A 299 18.30 0.91 -25.92
CA ASP A 299 19.47 1.77 -25.71
C ASP A 299 19.56 2.24 -24.24
N MET A 300 19.55 1.26 -23.34
CA MET A 300 19.65 1.49 -21.90
C MET A 300 21.02 1.04 -21.39
N ASP A 301 21.68 1.91 -20.64
CA ASP A 301 22.77 1.52 -19.77
C ASP A 301 22.27 0.99 -18.41
N LYS A 302 23.19 0.67 -17.50
CA LYS A 302 22.87 0.14 -16.18
C LYS A 302 22.18 1.18 -15.28
N GLU A 303 22.53 2.45 -15.41
CA GLU A 303 21.96 3.53 -14.61
C GLU A 303 20.52 3.81 -15.05
N LYS A 304 20.29 3.93 -16.36
CA LYS A 304 18.96 4.10 -16.94
C LYS A 304 18.04 2.92 -16.60
N TRP A 305 18.55 1.68 -16.67
CA TRP A 305 17.78 0.50 -16.23
C TRP A 305 17.33 0.62 -14.77
N ASN A 306 18.26 0.93 -13.86
CA ASN A 306 17.94 1.02 -12.44
C ASN A 306 16.97 2.17 -12.16
N SER A 307 17.14 3.32 -12.80
CA SER A 307 16.25 4.47 -12.71
C SER A 307 14.83 4.12 -13.18
N GLU A 308 14.67 3.41 -14.29
CA GLU A 308 13.36 3.00 -14.79
C GLU A 308 12.69 1.99 -13.85
N VAL A 309 13.43 1.00 -13.34
CA VAL A 309 12.91 0.05 -12.35
C VAL A 309 12.44 0.77 -11.10
N GLU A 310 13.22 1.70 -10.59
CA GLU A 310 12.86 2.48 -9.41
C GLU A 310 11.66 3.41 -9.67
N ARG A 311 11.61 4.05 -10.83
CA ARG A 311 10.46 4.86 -11.25
C ARG A 311 9.15 4.04 -11.26
N PHE A 312 9.18 2.80 -11.80
CA PHE A 312 8.00 1.95 -11.81
C PHE A 312 7.62 1.47 -10.41
N LYS A 313 8.57 1.19 -9.53
CA LYS A 313 8.31 0.90 -8.11
C LYS A 313 7.62 2.08 -7.42
N GLN A 314 8.14 3.29 -7.61
CA GLN A 314 7.56 4.51 -7.03
C GLN A 314 6.15 4.79 -7.54
N GLN A 315 5.84 4.43 -8.79
CA GLN A 315 4.50 4.50 -9.36
C GLN A 315 3.55 3.43 -8.84
N GLY A 316 4.02 2.53 -7.99
CA GLY A 316 3.21 1.47 -7.44
C GLY A 316 3.02 0.27 -8.35
N CYS A 317 3.93 0.07 -9.28
CA CYS A 317 3.84 -1.07 -10.17
C CYS A 317 4.25 -2.37 -9.44
N ASP A 318 3.34 -3.29 -9.32
CA ASP A 318 3.52 -4.60 -8.68
C ASP A 318 4.36 -5.59 -9.51
N LEU A 319 4.74 -5.21 -10.72
CA LEU A 319 5.64 -5.98 -11.58
C LEU A 319 7.13 -5.87 -11.15
N PHE A 320 7.44 -5.06 -10.13
CA PHE A 320 8.81 -4.78 -9.68
C PHE A 320 9.06 -4.99 -8.20
#